data_af123d98ed4f5aa0a0b11fd9e68f70a1
#
_entry.id   af123d98ed4f5aa0a0b11fd9e68f70a1
#
_cell.length_a   1.000
_cell.length_b   1.000
_cell.length_c   1.000
_cell.angle_alpha   90.00
_cell.angle_beta   90.00
_cell.angle_gamma   90.00
#
_symmetry.space_group_name_H-M   'P 1'
#
loop_
_entity.id
_entity.type
_entity.pdbx_description
1 polymer ?
#
loop_
_entity_poly.entity_id
_entity_poly.type
_entity_poly.pdbx_seq_one_letter_code
_entity_poly.pdbx_strand_id
1 'polypeptide(L)'
;MAVKPLDFFRYLANLDVEFFTGVPDSLLKQFCLCIDDNVPENRHVITANEGNAIALAAGYYLAIGKPPLVYMQNSGLGNAVNPLLSLCDPDVYSIPMLLLIGWRGESGVKDEPQHVKQGKVQLDFLQVMDIPYEIISKDDSEVEKKITVSVGTLKKENRPFAIVVKKGTFDSYKSSSLTINDRLMFREESLEIILNNLPSSSIIVSTTGKTSREIFEIREKRGQSHRQDFLSVGSMGHCSSIALGIAVAKPDRKVVCIDGDGAFIMHMGNLSTVGKLNPKNFYHILMNNQVHESVGGQATSARFIDIPDLVKANGYNDVFYTDNEQELTLQINELINRAGPNFLEVLVKPGSRNDLGRPTVNPADNKSSFMDFVQEK
;
A
#
# COMPACT_ATOMS: atom_id res chain seq x y z
N MET A 1 -15.86 -12.12 -22.67
CA MET A 1 -15.47 -13.02 -21.55
C MET A 1 -14.28 -12.40 -20.84
N ALA A 2 -14.17 -12.56 -19.53
CA ALA A 2 -13.02 -12.03 -18.78
C ALA A 2 -11.69 -12.60 -19.34
N VAL A 3 -10.62 -11.82 -19.24
CA VAL A 3 -9.31 -12.16 -19.76
C VAL A 3 -8.61 -13.15 -18.82
N LYS A 4 -8.19 -14.29 -19.32
CA LYS A 4 -7.42 -15.24 -18.51
C LYS A 4 -6.03 -14.65 -18.22
N PRO A 5 -5.60 -14.56 -16.96
CA PRO A 5 -4.29 -14.01 -16.59
C PRO A 5 -3.13 -14.66 -17.32
N LEU A 6 -3.18 -15.98 -17.54
CA LEU A 6 -2.13 -16.72 -18.23
C LEU A 6 -2.05 -16.37 -19.73
N ASP A 7 -3.18 -16.09 -20.39
CA ASP A 7 -3.18 -15.68 -21.79
C ASP A 7 -2.61 -14.26 -21.90
N PHE A 8 -3.01 -13.35 -21.01
CA PHE A 8 -2.43 -12.01 -20.93
C PHE A 8 -0.90 -12.04 -20.72
N PHE A 9 -0.43 -12.89 -19.80
CA PHE A 9 1.00 -13.13 -19.59
C PHE A 9 1.71 -13.62 -20.86
N ARG A 10 1.11 -14.58 -21.58
CA ARG A 10 1.67 -15.11 -22.84
C ARG A 10 1.74 -14.04 -23.93
N TYR A 11 0.75 -13.18 -24.06
CA TYR A 11 0.79 -12.06 -25.02
C TYR A 11 1.97 -11.12 -24.74
N LEU A 12 2.24 -10.81 -23.46
CA LEU A 12 3.38 -10.01 -23.08
C LEU A 12 4.72 -10.70 -23.38
N ALA A 13 4.84 -11.98 -23.03
CA ALA A 13 6.05 -12.77 -23.29
C ALA A 13 6.39 -12.85 -24.78
N ASN A 14 5.38 -13.02 -25.65
CA ASN A 14 5.55 -13.04 -27.11
C ASN A 14 6.05 -11.69 -27.68
N LEU A 15 5.98 -10.61 -26.89
CA LEU A 15 6.42 -9.26 -27.25
C LEU A 15 7.70 -8.84 -26.53
N ASP A 16 8.44 -9.79 -25.95
CA ASP A 16 9.68 -9.58 -25.17
C ASP A 16 9.48 -8.76 -23.87
N VAL A 17 8.26 -8.70 -23.32
CA VAL A 17 8.00 -8.12 -22.00
C VAL A 17 8.16 -9.22 -20.97
N GLU A 18 9.34 -9.29 -20.34
CA GLU A 18 9.74 -10.41 -19.48
C GLU A 18 10.10 -9.99 -18.03
N PHE A 19 10.15 -8.68 -17.77
CA PHE A 19 10.41 -8.14 -16.43
C PHE A 19 9.19 -7.40 -15.91
N PHE A 20 8.79 -7.72 -14.68
CA PHE A 20 7.60 -7.22 -14.03
C PHE A 20 7.97 -6.59 -12.69
N THR A 21 7.48 -5.39 -12.44
CA THR A 21 7.68 -4.71 -11.15
C THR A 21 6.48 -3.84 -10.82
N GLY A 22 6.31 -3.45 -9.57
CA GLY A 22 5.20 -2.59 -9.20
C GLY A 22 4.81 -2.70 -7.74
N VAL A 23 3.67 -2.11 -7.42
CA VAL A 23 2.97 -2.24 -6.14
C VAL A 23 1.65 -2.96 -6.41
N PRO A 24 1.34 -4.07 -5.71
CA PRO A 24 0.14 -4.86 -5.96
C PRO A 24 -1.14 -4.05 -5.82
N ASP A 25 -2.11 -4.31 -6.73
CA ASP A 25 -3.44 -3.71 -6.72
C ASP A 25 -4.56 -4.74 -6.76
N SER A 26 -5.67 -4.44 -6.12
CA SER A 26 -6.82 -5.34 -6.01
C SER A 26 -7.49 -5.68 -7.35
N LEU A 27 -7.48 -4.77 -8.34
CA LEU A 27 -8.02 -5.06 -9.69
C LEU A 27 -7.07 -5.91 -10.53
N LEU A 28 -5.76 -5.82 -10.25
CA LEU A 28 -4.70 -6.58 -10.92
C LEU A 28 -4.33 -7.87 -10.18
N LYS A 29 -4.98 -8.15 -9.03
CA LYS A 29 -4.68 -9.29 -8.17
C LYS A 29 -4.47 -10.60 -8.93
N GLN A 30 -5.37 -10.92 -9.84
CA GLN A 30 -5.35 -12.21 -10.55
C GLN A 30 -4.15 -12.32 -11.50
N PHE A 31 -3.77 -11.20 -12.14
CA PHE A 31 -2.58 -11.13 -12.96
C PHE A 31 -1.30 -11.15 -12.09
N CYS A 32 -1.26 -10.42 -10.98
CA CYS A 32 -0.12 -10.45 -10.06
C CYS A 32 0.14 -11.86 -9.53
N LEU A 33 -0.89 -12.60 -9.12
CA LEU A 33 -0.77 -14.01 -8.70
C LEU A 33 -0.26 -14.91 -9.85
N CYS A 34 -0.68 -14.64 -11.08
CA CYS A 34 -0.22 -15.40 -12.23
C CYS A 34 1.28 -15.17 -12.50
N ILE A 35 1.76 -13.93 -12.42
CA ILE A 35 3.20 -13.66 -12.59
C ILE A 35 4.02 -14.18 -11.42
N ASP A 36 3.53 -14.14 -10.18
CA ASP A 36 4.20 -14.78 -9.03
C ASP A 36 4.48 -16.27 -9.26
N ASP A 37 3.54 -16.99 -9.87
CA ASP A 37 3.68 -18.43 -10.11
C ASP A 37 4.53 -18.77 -11.36
N ASN A 38 4.65 -17.86 -12.33
CA ASN A 38 5.22 -18.15 -13.65
C ASN A 38 6.53 -17.39 -13.94
N VAL A 39 6.91 -16.43 -13.10
CA VAL A 39 8.10 -15.60 -13.30
C VAL A 39 9.05 -15.79 -12.14
N PRO A 40 10.36 -16.03 -12.36
CA PRO A 40 11.32 -16.13 -11.26
C PRO A 40 11.49 -14.79 -10.53
N GLU A 41 11.80 -14.86 -9.23
CA GLU A 41 11.89 -13.68 -8.34
C GLU A 41 12.79 -12.55 -8.87
N ASN A 42 13.86 -12.89 -9.56
CA ASN A 42 14.76 -11.88 -10.15
C ASN A 42 14.19 -11.16 -11.39
N ARG A 43 13.02 -11.56 -11.87
CA ARG A 43 12.28 -10.92 -12.96
C ARG A 43 10.87 -10.47 -12.57
N HIS A 44 10.43 -10.77 -11.35
CA HIS A 44 9.23 -10.19 -10.76
C HIS A 44 9.57 -9.59 -9.39
N VAL A 45 9.62 -8.26 -9.32
CA VAL A 45 10.07 -7.52 -8.13
C VAL A 45 8.98 -6.57 -7.65
N ILE A 46 8.45 -6.85 -6.47
CA ILE A 46 7.54 -5.93 -5.77
C ILE A 46 8.40 -4.86 -5.08
N THR A 47 8.14 -3.59 -5.39
CA THR A 47 8.90 -2.47 -4.86
C THR A 47 8.22 -1.80 -3.67
N ALA A 48 8.98 -0.98 -2.94
CA ALA A 48 8.48 -0.22 -1.81
C ALA A 48 7.35 0.75 -2.20
N ASN A 49 7.48 1.42 -3.35
CA ASN A 49 6.47 2.33 -3.91
C ASN A 49 6.57 2.38 -5.44
N GLU A 50 5.61 3.03 -6.07
CA GLU A 50 5.47 3.08 -7.52
C GLU A 50 6.60 3.88 -8.21
N GLY A 51 7.12 4.91 -7.55
CA GLY A 51 8.28 5.66 -8.06
C GLY A 51 9.53 4.78 -8.15
N ASN A 52 9.77 3.95 -7.13
CA ASN A 52 10.84 2.96 -7.15
C ASN A 52 10.63 1.91 -8.26
N ALA A 53 9.38 1.53 -8.54
CA ALA A 53 9.07 0.59 -9.61
C ALA A 53 9.44 1.18 -10.99
N ILE A 54 9.09 2.43 -11.26
CA ILE A 54 9.49 3.13 -12.49
C ILE A 54 11.02 3.17 -12.63
N ALA A 55 11.73 3.54 -11.56
CA ALA A 55 13.19 3.64 -11.60
C ALA A 55 13.87 2.28 -11.79
N LEU A 56 13.37 1.22 -11.13
CA LEU A 56 13.86 -0.15 -11.30
C LEU A 56 13.63 -0.65 -12.73
N ALA A 57 12.45 -0.41 -13.26
CA ALA A 57 12.09 -0.74 -14.65
C ALA A 57 13.00 -0.01 -15.65
N ALA A 58 13.27 1.28 -15.43
CA ALA A 58 14.21 2.03 -16.25
C ALA A 58 15.62 1.43 -16.22
N GLY A 59 16.13 1.06 -15.03
CA GLY A 59 17.41 0.38 -14.86
C GLY A 59 17.47 -0.96 -15.63
N TYR A 60 16.40 -1.75 -15.56
CA TYR A 60 16.32 -2.99 -16.33
C TYR A 60 16.39 -2.75 -17.85
N TYR A 61 15.60 -1.78 -18.34
CA TYR A 61 15.63 -1.41 -19.77
C TYR A 61 17.03 -0.95 -20.23
N LEU A 62 17.67 -0.09 -19.45
CA LEU A 62 19.02 0.40 -19.77
C LEU A 62 20.06 -0.72 -19.84
N ALA A 63 19.89 -1.78 -19.07
CA ALA A 63 20.80 -2.92 -19.06
C ALA A 63 20.53 -3.94 -20.17
N ILE A 64 19.25 -4.19 -20.52
CA ILE A 64 18.82 -5.31 -21.35
C ILE A 64 18.26 -4.86 -22.70
N GLY A 65 17.72 -3.63 -22.80
CA GLY A 65 17.10 -3.09 -24.02
C GLY A 65 15.70 -3.66 -24.29
N LYS A 66 15.12 -4.46 -23.39
CA LYS A 66 13.77 -4.99 -23.50
C LYS A 66 12.80 -4.19 -22.61
N PRO A 67 11.58 -3.86 -23.09
CA PRO A 67 10.64 -3.08 -22.31
C PRO A 67 10.13 -3.87 -21.10
N PRO A 68 10.18 -3.29 -19.88
CA PRO A 68 9.58 -3.86 -18.69
C PRO A 68 8.08 -3.53 -18.58
N LEU A 69 7.36 -4.24 -17.72
CA LEU A 69 6.01 -3.89 -17.29
C LEU A 69 6.03 -3.40 -15.84
N VAL A 70 5.40 -2.24 -15.61
CA VAL A 70 5.17 -1.68 -14.27
C VAL A 70 3.68 -1.69 -13.95
N TYR A 71 3.27 -2.41 -12.91
CA TYR A 71 1.87 -2.49 -12.48
C TYR A 71 1.62 -1.66 -11.23
N MET A 72 0.44 -1.02 -11.17
CA MET A 72 0.04 -0.20 -10.02
C MET A 72 -1.47 0.04 -10.00
N GLN A 73 -1.97 0.49 -8.85
CA GLN A 73 -3.28 1.13 -8.77
C GLN A 73 -3.17 2.56 -9.31
N ASN A 74 -4.24 3.12 -9.85
CA ASN A 74 -4.24 4.51 -10.34
C ASN A 74 -3.89 5.55 -9.26
N SER A 75 -4.12 5.26 -7.98
CA SER A 75 -3.65 6.11 -6.88
C SER A 75 -2.12 6.19 -6.79
N GLY A 76 -1.42 5.16 -7.25
CA GLY A 76 0.04 5.10 -7.28
C GLY A 76 0.68 5.99 -8.34
N LEU A 77 -0.08 6.47 -9.33
CA LEU A 77 0.44 7.43 -10.32
C LEU A 77 1.03 8.67 -9.65
N GLY A 78 0.47 9.12 -8.51
CA GLY A 78 1.02 10.25 -7.77
C GLY A 78 2.48 10.06 -7.35
N ASN A 79 2.86 8.85 -6.95
CA ASN A 79 4.25 8.49 -6.60
C ASN A 79 5.14 8.33 -7.85
N ALA A 80 4.54 8.03 -9.00
CA ALA A 80 5.26 7.75 -10.24
C ALA A 80 5.49 8.98 -11.14
N VAL A 81 4.78 10.10 -10.90
CA VAL A 81 4.85 11.31 -11.77
C VAL A 81 6.27 11.79 -11.98
N ASN A 82 7.02 12.00 -10.90
CA ASN A 82 8.37 12.53 -11.02
C ASN A 82 9.26 11.62 -11.89
N PRO A 83 9.45 10.33 -11.63
CA PRO A 83 10.31 9.49 -12.47
C PRO A 83 9.73 9.27 -13.88
N LEU A 84 8.42 9.30 -14.10
CA LEU A 84 7.85 9.25 -15.44
C LEU A 84 8.26 10.47 -16.27
N LEU A 85 8.15 11.68 -15.71
CA LEU A 85 8.42 12.93 -16.43
C LEU A 85 9.90 13.33 -16.44
N SER A 86 10.67 12.99 -15.39
CA SER A 86 12.07 13.41 -15.28
C SER A 86 13.09 12.32 -15.63
N LEU A 87 12.64 11.10 -15.91
CA LEU A 87 13.50 9.97 -16.31
C LEU A 87 13.02 9.32 -17.61
N CYS A 88 11.71 9.04 -17.76
CA CYS A 88 11.21 8.24 -18.88
C CYS A 88 10.71 9.06 -20.06
N ASP A 89 10.46 10.34 -19.86
CA ASP A 89 9.94 11.25 -20.89
C ASP A 89 10.85 11.31 -22.11
N PRO A 90 10.29 11.42 -23.36
CA PRO A 90 11.06 11.56 -24.59
C PRO A 90 12.03 12.74 -24.60
N ASP A 91 11.69 13.84 -23.93
CA ASP A 91 12.56 15.03 -23.83
C ASP A 91 13.72 14.86 -22.83
N VAL A 92 13.76 13.72 -22.09
CA VAL A 92 14.81 13.42 -21.09
C VAL A 92 15.65 12.23 -21.55
N TYR A 93 15.31 11.00 -21.08
CA TYR A 93 16.07 9.79 -21.47
C TYR A 93 15.29 8.86 -22.40
N SER A 94 14.02 9.14 -22.68
CA SER A 94 13.21 8.40 -23.64
C SER A 94 13.19 6.89 -23.34
N ILE A 95 12.80 6.51 -22.11
CA ILE A 95 12.82 5.13 -21.64
C ILE A 95 11.43 4.50 -21.78
N PRO A 96 11.26 3.53 -22.70
CA PRO A 96 9.98 2.87 -22.89
C PRO A 96 9.69 1.87 -21.78
N MET A 97 8.43 1.83 -21.34
CA MET A 97 7.90 0.80 -20.44
C MET A 97 6.38 0.68 -20.59
N LEU A 98 5.85 -0.49 -20.31
CA LEU A 98 4.41 -0.72 -20.29
C LEU A 98 3.88 -0.50 -18.87
N LEU A 99 2.97 0.47 -18.70
CA LEU A 99 2.29 0.71 -17.43
C LEU A 99 0.97 -0.06 -17.41
N LEU A 100 0.76 -0.95 -16.44
CA LEU A 100 -0.50 -1.65 -16.23
C LEU A 100 -1.20 -1.05 -15.02
N ILE A 101 -2.28 -0.29 -15.24
CA ILE A 101 -2.89 0.56 -14.21
C ILE A 101 -4.31 0.09 -13.91
N GLY A 102 -4.56 -0.37 -12.68
CA GLY A 102 -5.90 -0.70 -12.20
C GLY A 102 -6.75 0.56 -11.99
N TRP A 103 -7.87 0.67 -12.70
CA TRP A 103 -8.75 1.83 -12.66
C TRP A 103 -9.75 1.75 -11.52
N ARG A 104 -9.35 2.18 -10.32
CA ARG A 104 -10.25 2.36 -9.19
C ARG A 104 -11.00 3.70 -9.33
N GLY A 105 -12.26 3.70 -8.93
CA GLY A 105 -13.11 4.89 -8.97
C GLY A 105 -13.55 5.31 -10.37
N GLU A 106 -13.63 4.38 -11.34
CA GLU A 106 -14.20 4.62 -12.66
C GLU A 106 -15.57 5.29 -12.55
N SER A 107 -15.84 6.33 -13.33
CA SER A 107 -17.09 7.07 -13.31
C SER A 107 -18.28 6.15 -13.62
N GLY A 108 -19.32 6.20 -12.78
CA GLY A 108 -20.51 5.33 -12.90
C GLY A 108 -20.35 3.95 -12.24
N VAL A 109 -19.18 3.58 -11.74
CA VAL A 109 -18.95 2.35 -10.99
C VAL A 109 -18.83 2.66 -9.49
N LYS A 110 -19.61 1.95 -8.65
CA LYS A 110 -19.52 2.12 -7.19
C LYS A 110 -18.13 1.69 -6.69
N ASP A 111 -17.46 2.60 -6.00
CA ASP A 111 -16.17 2.37 -5.37
C ASP A 111 -16.06 3.17 -4.05
N GLU A 112 -14.97 3.02 -3.33
CA GLU A 112 -14.71 3.67 -2.06
C GLU A 112 -14.46 5.19 -2.22
N PRO A 113 -14.77 6.01 -1.20
CA PRO A 113 -14.66 7.47 -1.29
C PRO A 113 -13.29 7.97 -1.76
N GLN A 114 -12.20 7.36 -1.29
CA GLN A 114 -10.83 7.75 -1.64
C GLN A 114 -10.48 7.48 -3.12
N HIS A 115 -11.23 6.62 -3.81
CA HIS A 115 -10.99 6.30 -5.22
C HIS A 115 -11.77 7.18 -6.18
N VAL A 116 -12.85 7.82 -5.73
CA VAL A 116 -13.77 8.58 -6.61
C VAL A 116 -13.05 9.66 -7.42
N LYS A 117 -12.25 10.50 -6.75
CA LYS A 117 -11.50 11.55 -7.45
C LYS A 117 -10.39 10.99 -8.31
N GLN A 118 -9.66 9.98 -7.81
CA GLN A 118 -8.60 9.29 -8.54
C GLN A 118 -9.08 8.71 -9.86
N GLY A 119 -10.25 8.04 -9.83
CA GLY A 119 -10.84 7.46 -11.05
C GLY A 119 -11.29 8.50 -12.07
N LYS A 120 -11.83 9.64 -11.60
CA LYS A 120 -12.29 10.74 -12.49
C LYS A 120 -11.14 11.41 -13.24
N VAL A 121 -9.97 11.55 -12.60
CA VAL A 121 -8.85 12.31 -13.17
C VAL A 121 -7.82 11.42 -13.88
N GLN A 122 -7.94 10.10 -13.80
CA GLN A 122 -6.91 9.20 -14.28
C GLN A 122 -6.53 9.40 -15.75
N LEU A 123 -7.52 9.45 -16.65
CA LEU A 123 -7.26 9.57 -18.08
C LEU A 123 -6.70 10.95 -18.44
N ASP A 124 -7.27 12.01 -17.86
CA ASP A 124 -6.77 13.37 -18.00
C ASP A 124 -5.32 13.48 -17.50
N PHE A 125 -5.01 12.76 -16.41
CA PHE A 125 -3.67 12.75 -15.83
C PHE A 125 -2.65 12.09 -16.75
N LEU A 126 -3.01 10.98 -17.41
CA LEU A 126 -2.18 10.38 -18.45
C LEU A 126 -1.99 11.31 -19.65
N GLN A 127 -3.07 11.98 -20.08
CA GLN A 127 -3.01 12.94 -21.19
C GLN A 127 -2.10 14.14 -20.90
N VAL A 128 -2.17 14.71 -19.68
CA VAL A 128 -1.31 15.85 -19.28
C VAL A 128 0.17 15.45 -19.22
N MET A 129 0.46 14.17 -18.95
CA MET A 129 1.82 13.63 -19.00
C MET A 129 2.23 13.14 -20.39
N ASP A 130 1.40 13.36 -21.42
CA ASP A 130 1.63 12.86 -22.79
C ASP A 130 1.86 11.34 -22.87
N ILE A 131 1.31 10.56 -21.92
CA ILE A 131 1.40 9.09 -21.91
C ILE A 131 0.23 8.53 -22.69
N PRO A 132 0.45 7.92 -23.87
CA PRO A 132 -0.62 7.25 -24.60
C PRO A 132 -1.14 6.05 -23.85
N TYR A 133 -2.42 5.73 -24.03
CA TYR A 133 -3.04 4.63 -23.31
C TYR A 133 -4.10 3.87 -24.13
N GLU A 134 -4.31 2.63 -23.77
CA GLU A 134 -5.44 1.79 -24.14
C GLU A 134 -6.23 1.37 -22.91
N ILE A 135 -7.54 1.18 -23.06
CA ILE A 135 -8.40 0.70 -21.98
C ILE A 135 -8.83 -0.72 -22.29
N ILE A 136 -8.69 -1.62 -21.32
CA ILE A 136 -9.16 -3.00 -21.42
C ILE A 136 -10.23 -3.32 -20.37
N SER A 137 -11.18 -4.18 -20.75
CA SER A 137 -12.30 -4.62 -19.91
C SER A 137 -12.60 -6.10 -20.08
N LYS A 138 -13.48 -6.64 -19.22
CA LYS A 138 -13.90 -8.06 -19.29
C LYS A 138 -14.54 -8.47 -20.61
N ASP A 139 -15.19 -7.53 -21.30
CA ASP A 139 -15.94 -7.80 -22.54
C ASP A 139 -15.14 -7.42 -23.80
N ASP A 140 -13.86 -7.09 -23.65
CA ASP A 140 -12.98 -6.69 -24.73
C ASP A 140 -12.45 -7.92 -25.48
N SER A 141 -12.84 -8.05 -26.75
CA SER A 141 -12.39 -9.14 -27.63
C SER A 141 -11.04 -8.88 -28.32
N GLU A 142 -10.50 -7.65 -28.20
CA GLU A 142 -9.28 -7.21 -28.90
C GLU A 142 -8.09 -6.99 -27.93
N VAL A 143 -8.12 -7.59 -26.74
CA VAL A 143 -7.08 -7.39 -25.70
C VAL A 143 -5.68 -7.70 -26.25
N GLU A 144 -5.49 -8.83 -26.95
CA GLU A 144 -4.21 -9.19 -27.56
C GLU A 144 -3.74 -8.14 -28.56
N LYS A 145 -4.63 -7.66 -29.43
CA LYS A 145 -4.33 -6.61 -30.41
C LYS A 145 -3.94 -5.30 -29.72
N LYS A 146 -4.67 -4.90 -28.68
CA LYS A 146 -4.35 -3.70 -27.91
C LYS A 146 -2.97 -3.79 -27.26
N ILE A 147 -2.64 -4.93 -26.64
CA ILE A 147 -1.31 -5.17 -26.08
C ILE A 147 -0.24 -5.06 -27.16
N THR A 148 -0.46 -5.70 -28.31
CA THR A 148 0.48 -5.69 -29.45
C THR A 148 0.71 -4.27 -29.96
N VAL A 149 -0.35 -3.48 -30.14
CA VAL A 149 -0.27 -2.08 -30.55
C VAL A 149 0.47 -1.25 -29.48
N SER A 150 0.12 -1.41 -28.21
CA SER A 150 0.75 -0.67 -27.10
C SER A 150 2.25 -0.93 -27.04
N VAL A 151 2.67 -2.20 -27.07
CA VAL A 151 4.09 -2.57 -27.05
C VAL A 151 4.82 -2.16 -28.34
N GLY A 152 4.15 -2.24 -29.49
CA GLY A 152 4.69 -1.72 -30.75
C GLY A 152 4.93 -0.22 -30.72
N THR A 153 3.98 0.55 -30.18
CA THR A 153 4.06 2.00 -30.05
C THR A 153 5.16 2.44 -29.07
N LEU A 154 5.20 1.85 -27.87
CA LEU A 154 6.23 2.20 -26.88
C LEU A 154 7.66 1.90 -27.40
N LYS A 155 7.86 0.79 -28.12
CA LYS A 155 9.15 0.45 -28.77
C LYS A 155 9.53 1.44 -29.89
N LYS A 156 8.55 1.85 -30.70
CA LYS A 156 8.76 2.76 -31.83
C LYS A 156 9.03 4.18 -31.37
N GLU A 157 8.31 4.65 -30.35
CA GLU A 157 8.36 6.03 -29.89
C GLU A 157 9.32 6.23 -28.71
N ASN A 158 9.89 5.13 -28.18
CA ASN A 158 10.77 5.12 -27.00
C ASN A 158 10.18 5.92 -25.81
N ARG A 159 8.93 5.62 -25.45
CA ARG A 159 8.22 6.32 -24.37
C ARG A 159 7.32 5.36 -23.58
N PRO A 160 6.92 5.69 -22.35
CA PRO A 160 5.92 4.91 -21.63
C PRO A 160 4.59 4.82 -22.37
N PHE A 161 3.89 3.69 -22.23
CA PHE A 161 2.53 3.48 -22.72
C PHE A 161 1.71 2.82 -21.62
N ALA A 162 0.46 3.26 -21.40
CA ALA A 162 -0.39 2.73 -20.35
C ALA A 162 -1.50 1.80 -20.87
N ILE A 163 -1.71 0.67 -20.17
CA ILE A 163 -2.92 -0.14 -20.28
C ILE A 163 -3.72 0.07 -19.02
N VAL A 164 -4.88 0.69 -19.16
CA VAL A 164 -5.83 1.00 -18.08
C VAL A 164 -6.82 -0.15 -17.95
N VAL A 165 -6.84 -0.79 -16.78
CA VAL A 165 -7.59 -2.03 -16.53
C VAL A 165 -8.85 -1.75 -15.73
N LYS A 166 -10.02 -2.01 -16.32
CA LYS A 166 -11.32 -1.87 -15.66
C LYS A 166 -11.57 -2.99 -14.65
N LYS A 167 -12.49 -2.74 -13.71
CA LYS A 167 -12.91 -3.74 -12.73
C LYS A 167 -13.48 -5.01 -13.40
N GLY A 168 -12.98 -6.17 -12.94
CA GLY A 168 -13.43 -7.47 -13.42
C GLY A 168 -12.85 -7.90 -14.77
N THR A 169 -11.82 -7.21 -15.27
CA THR A 169 -11.14 -7.57 -16.53
C THR A 169 -10.52 -8.95 -16.48
N PHE A 170 -9.80 -9.25 -15.41
CA PHE A 170 -9.15 -10.55 -15.26
C PHE A 170 -10.06 -11.61 -14.64
N ASP A 171 -10.04 -12.80 -15.20
CA ASP A 171 -10.68 -13.99 -14.65
C ASP A 171 -9.93 -14.48 -13.39
N SER A 172 -10.60 -15.31 -12.59
CA SER A 172 -10.01 -15.86 -11.37
C SER A 172 -8.79 -16.73 -11.68
N TYR A 173 -7.72 -16.56 -10.90
CA TYR A 173 -6.49 -17.36 -10.96
C TYR A 173 -6.26 -18.05 -9.61
N LYS A 174 -6.02 -19.35 -9.63
CA LYS A 174 -5.66 -20.14 -8.44
C LYS A 174 -4.14 -20.23 -8.37
N SER A 175 -3.55 -19.45 -7.45
CA SER A 175 -2.12 -19.56 -7.18
C SER A 175 -1.81 -20.76 -6.28
N SER A 176 -0.63 -21.33 -6.50
CA SER A 176 -0.05 -22.41 -5.67
C SER A 176 0.74 -21.86 -4.47
N SER A 177 1.06 -20.58 -4.43
CA SER A 177 2.09 -19.98 -3.56
C SER A 177 1.57 -19.29 -2.30
N LEU A 178 0.37 -19.57 -1.81
CA LEU A 178 -0.11 -19.02 -0.54
C LEU A 178 0.65 -19.62 0.64
N THR A 179 1.72 -18.96 1.07
CA THR A 179 2.45 -19.30 2.29
C THR A 179 1.66 -18.82 3.50
N ILE A 180 1.00 -19.73 4.20
CA ILE A 180 0.39 -19.45 5.51
C ILE A 180 1.50 -19.48 6.55
N ASN A 181 1.72 -18.37 7.23
CA ASN A 181 2.62 -18.30 8.37
C ASN A 181 1.83 -18.65 9.63
N ASP A 182 2.19 -19.73 10.34
CA ASP A 182 1.53 -20.23 11.57
C ASP A 182 1.84 -19.37 12.81
N ARG A 183 1.90 -18.04 12.67
CA ARG A 183 2.03 -17.14 13.82
C ARG A 183 0.80 -17.24 14.74
N LEU A 184 1.01 -17.05 16.03
CA LEU A 184 -0.01 -17.36 17.06
C LEU A 184 -1.19 -16.38 17.05
N MET A 185 -0.95 -15.08 16.80
CA MET A 185 -2.01 -14.04 16.86
C MET A 185 -2.51 -13.64 15.48
N PHE A 186 -3.80 -13.36 15.36
CA PHE A 186 -4.34 -12.56 14.29
C PHE A 186 -4.17 -11.06 14.59
N ARG A 187 -4.16 -10.24 13.56
CA ARG A 187 -4.08 -8.78 13.69
C ARG A 187 -5.23 -8.22 14.54
N GLU A 188 -6.47 -8.68 14.33
CA GLU A 188 -7.64 -8.23 15.09
C GLU A 188 -7.49 -8.52 16.58
N GLU A 189 -7.02 -9.72 16.96
CA GLU A 189 -6.73 -10.10 18.35
C GLU A 189 -5.67 -9.19 18.98
N SER A 190 -4.57 -8.94 18.25
CA SER A 190 -3.51 -8.05 18.71
C SER A 190 -4.01 -6.60 18.88
N LEU A 191 -4.85 -6.11 17.94
CA LEU A 191 -5.47 -4.79 18.05
C LEU A 191 -6.40 -4.68 19.26
N GLU A 192 -7.14 -5.74 19.60
CA GLU A 192 -7.97 -5.77 20.80
C GLU A 192 -7.15 -5.60 22.07
N ILE A 193 -5.99 -6.26 22.17
CA ILE A 193 -5.05 -6.12 23.29
C ILE A 193 -4.47 -4.71 23.34
N ILE A 194 -3.99 -4.19 22.20
CA ILE A 194 -3.43 -2.85 22.08
C ILE A 194 -4.44 -1.81 22.58
N LEU A 195 -5.66 -1.81 22.04
CA LEU A 195 -6.69 -0.83 22.38
C LEU A 195 -7.16 -0.92 23.84
N ASN A 196 -7.08 -2.11 24.45
CA ASN A 196 -7.39 -2.29 25.87
C ASN A 196 -6.35 -1.68 26.82
N ASN A 197 -5.10 -1.63 26.37
CA ASN A 197 -3.98 -1.17 27.21
C ASN A 197 -3.59 0.29 26.92
N LEU A 198 -4.21 0.95 25.93
CA LEU A 198 -3.99 2.37 25.68
C LEU A 198 -4.87 3.25 26.58
N PRO A 199 -4.35 4.35 27.13
CA PRO A 199 -5.17 5.36 27.80
C PRO A 199 -6.32 5.85 26.93
N SER A 200 -7.50 6.05 27.51
CA SER A 200 -8.68 6.54 26.77
C SER A 200 -8.50 7.94 26.19
N SER A 201 -7.52 8.70 26.67
CA SER A 201 -7.13 10.00 26.14
C SER A 201 -6.15 9.93 24.97
N SER A 202 -5.67 8.74 24.58
CA SER A 202 -4.72 8.58 23.47
C SER A 202 -5.38 8.96 22.14
N ILE A 203 -4.62 9.66 21.30
CA ILE A 203 -4.98 9.96 19.91
C ILE A 203 -4.44 8.82 19.05
N ILE A 204 -5.31 8.17 18.28
CA ILE A 204 -4.94 7.03 17.44
C ILE A 204 -5.01 7.44 15.97
N VAL A 205 -3.94 7.15 15.23
CA VAL A 205 -3.88 7.29 13.77
C VAL A 205 -3.56 5.93 13.19
N SER A 206 -4.45 5.36 12.39
CA SER A 206 -4.23 4.04 11.81
C SER A 206 -4.03 4.09 10.29
N THR A 207 -3.25 3.13 9.80
CA THR A 207 -3.02 2.94 8.36
C THR A 207 -4.30 2.53 7.64
N THR A 208 -4.34 2.76 6.33
CA THR A 208 -5.45 2.34 5.48
C THR A 208 -5.59 0.81 5.40
N GLY A 209 -6.76 0.34 5.04
CA GLY A 209 -7.03 -1.07 4.78
C GLY A 209 -7.70 -1.79 5.94
N LYS A 210 -7.30 -3.03 6.21
CA LYS A 210 -7.97 -3.89 7.19
C LYS A 210 -7.76 -3.43 8.63
N THR A 211 -6.59 -2.88 8.95
CA THR A 211 -6.27 -2.34 10.29
C THR A 211 -7.28 -1.29 10.74
N SER A 212 -7.55 -0.27 9.91
CA SER A 212 -8.57 0.74 10.24
C SER A 212 -9.99 0.14 10.39
N ARG A 213 -10.31 -0.87 9.57
CA ARG A 213 -11.61 -1.54 9.62
C ARG A 213 -11.78 -2.37 10.89
N GLU A 214 -10.75 -3.09 11.31
CA GLU A 214 -10.73 -3.87 12.55
C GLU A 214 -10.82 -2.97 13.78
N ILE A 215 -10.07 -1.86 13.83
CA ILE A 215 -10.18 -0.86 14.90
C ILE A 215 -11.61 -0.33 14.98
N PHE A 216 -12.21 0.04 13.85
CA PHE A 216 -13.60 0.50 13.80
C PHE A 216 -14.56 -0.50 14.43
N GLU A 217 -14.53 -1.76 14.00
CA GLU A 217 -15.44 -2.78 14.50
C GLU A 217 -15.18 -3.18 15.96
N ILE A 218 -13.93 -3.15 16.41
CA ILE A 218 -13.60 -3.35 17.83
C ILE A 218 -14.28 -2.28 18.69
N ARG A 219 -14.27 -1.01 18.26
CA ARG A 219 -14.97 0.09 18.95
C ARG A 219 -16.49 -0.13 18.95
N GLU A 220 -17.06 -0.49 17.80
CA GLU A 220 -18.50 -0.79 17.67
C GLU A 220 -18.92 -1.91 18.62
N LYS A 221 -18.21 -3.05 18.63
CA LYS A 221 -18.48 -4.18 19.51
C LYS A 221 -18.46 -3.80 21.00
N ARG A 222 -17.65 -2.78 21.37
CA ARG A 222 -17.50 -2.32 22.74
C ARG A 222 -18.42 -1.15 23.10
N GLY A 223 -19.23 -0.65 22.17
CA GLY A 223 -20.03 0.56 22.35
C GLY A 223 -19.20 1.80 22.62
N GLN A 224 -17.97 1.85 22.12
CA GLN A 224 -17.04 2.97 22.30
C GLN A 224 -17.15 3.99 21.17
N SER A 225 -16.82 5.25 21.46
CA SER A 225 -16.76 6.31 20.47
C SER A 225 -15.53 6.15 19.56
N HIS A 226 -15.66 6.58 18.29
CA HIS A 226 -14.57 6.67 17.33
C HIS A 226 -13.84 8.01 17.33
N ARG A 227 -14.17 8.93 18.23
CA ARG A 227 -13.64 10.31 18.25
C ARG A 227 -12.13 10.40 18.35
N GLN A 228 -11.50 9.44 19.03
CA GLN A 228 -10.05 9.38 19.23
C GLN A 228 -9.29 8.73 18.06
N ASP A 229 -10.01 8.18 17.08
CA ASP A 229 -9.43 7.36 16.00
C ASP A 229 -9.49 8.10 14.67
N PHE A 230 -8.35 8.43 14.08
CA PHE A 230 -8.24 8.84 12.68
C PHE A 230 -7.97 7.60 11.83
N LEU A 231 -9.06 7.06 11.25
CA LEU A 231 -9.03 5.84 10.46
C LEU A 231 -8.76 6.18 9.00
N SER A 232 -7.51 6.09 8.56
CA SER A 232 -7.14 6.44 7.19
C SER A 232 -7.86 5.54 6.18
N VAL A 233 -8.56 6.14 5.23
CA VAL A 233 -9.25 5.42 4.16
C VAL A 233 -8.35 5.22 2.92
N GLY A 234 -7.31 6.02 2.78
CA GLY A 234 -6.35 6.00 1.67
C GLY A 234 -4.98 6.52 2.11
N SER A 235 -4.18 7.05 1.19
CA SER A 235 -2.83 7.57 1.47
C SER A 235 -1.92 6.55 2.16
N MET A 236 -1.85 5.34 1.61
CA MET A 236 -0.97 4.29 2.13
C MET A 236 0.46 4.83 2.32
N GLY A 237 1.09 4.47 3.44
CA GLY A 237 2.44 4.89 3.79
C GLY A 237 2.56 6.25 4.49
N HIS A 238 1.46 7.00 4.70
CA HIS A 238 1.51 8.32 5.34
C HIS A 238 1.00 8.35 6.78
N CYS A 239 0.62 7.21 7.35
CA CYS A 239 0.09 7.12 8.71
C CYS A 239 1.04 7.74 9.74
N SER A 240 2.30 7.35 9.72
CA SER A 240 3.33 7.86 10.63
C SER A 240 3.57 9.37 10.48
N SER A 241 3.48 9.91 9.26
CA SER A 241 3.62 11.35 9.02
C SER A 241 2.43 12.14 9.57
N ILE A 242 1.21 11.62 9.41
CA ILE A 242 0.00 12.24 9.99
C ILE A 242 0.10 12.25 11.52
N ALA A 243 0.43 11.11 12.11
CA ALA A 243 0.61 10.99 13.57
C ALA A 243 1.71 11.90 14.09
N LEU A 244 2.84 12.01 13.38
CA LEU A 244 3.93 12.93 13.73
C LEU A 244 3.47 14.39 13.75
N GLY A 245 2.73 14.83 12.73
CA GLY A 245 2.17 16.18 12.66
C GLY A 245 1.28 16.51 13.87
N ILE A 246 0.47 15.53 14.30
CA ILE A 246 -0.38 15.68 15.50
C ILE A 246 0.48 15.72 16.78
N ALA A 247 1.48 14.83 16.88
CA ALA A 247 2.36 14.78 18.06
C ALA A 247 3.13 16.08 18.27
N VAL A 248 3.61 16.71 17.20
CA VAL A 248 4.28 18.02 17.24
C VAL A 248 3.32 19.12 17.65
N ALA A 249 2.07 19.09 17.16
CA ALA A 249 1.07 20.11 17.45
C ALA A 249 0.45 19.99 18.87
N LYS A 250 0.48 18.80 19.46
CA LYS A 250 -0.13 18.45 20.76
C LYS A 250 0.87 17.72 21.66
N PRO A 251 1.93 18.38 22.13
CA PRO A 251 3.04 17.72 22.85
C PRO A 251 2.61 17.06 24.17
N ASP A 252 1.50 17.50 24.76
CA ASP A 252 0.97 16.98 26.03
C ASP A 252 0.01 15.80 25.85
N ARG A 253 -0.31 15.42 24.59
CA ARG A 253 -1.23 14.32 24.27
C ARG A 253 -0.45 13.14 23.71
N LYS A 254 -0.73 11.92 24.18
CA LYS A 254 -0.14 10.70 23.61
C LYS A 254 -0.71 10.43 22.22
N VAL A 255 0.16 10.29 21.22
CA VAL A 255 -0.21 10.00 19.84
C VAL A 255 0.33 8.63 19.45
N VAL A 256 -0.57 7.73 19.12
CA VAL A 256 -0.29 6.34 18.73
C VAL A 256 -0.52 6.17 17.23
N CYS A 257 0.53 5.86 16.50
CA CYS A 257 0.47 5.46 15.11
C CYS A 257 0.36 3.93 15.04
N ILE A 258 -0.70 3.39 14.41
CA ILE A 258 -0.85 1.95 14.16
C ILE A 258 -0.70 1.73 12.66
N ASP A 259 0.44 1.18 12.24
CA ASP A 259 0.81 1.01 10.84
C ASP A 259 0.82 -0.46 10.41
N GLY A 260 0.94 -0.71 9.12
CA GLY A 260 1.13 -2.04 8.52
C GLY A 260 2.44 -2.10 7.76
N ASP A 261 3.03 -3.27 7.66
CA ASP A 261 4.37 -3.45 7.07
C ASP A 261 4.51 -2.94 5.64
N GLY A 262 3.56 -3.23 4.75
CA GLY A 262 3.58 -2.70 3.39
C GLY A 262 3.47 -1.17 3.32
N ALA A 263 2.66 -0.56 4.21
CA ALA A 263 2.51 0.88 4.30
C ALA A 263 3.76 1.54 4.92
N PHE A 264 4.31 0.95 5.97
CA PHE A 264 5.56 1.37 6.61
C PHE A 264 6.72 1.43 5.59
N ILE A 265 6.91 0.37 4.81
CA ILE A 265 7.98 0.27 3.81
C ILE A 265 7.79 1.32 2.70
N MET A 266 6.55 1.61 2.31
CA MET A 266 6.25 2.53 1.20
C MET A 266 6.88 3.91 1.36
N HIS A 267 6.88 4.45 2.57
CA HIS A 267 7.48 5.76 2.90
C HIS A 267 8.37 5.70 4.16
N MET A 268 9.16 4.66 4.26
CA MET A 268 10.05 4.36 5.39
C MET A 268 11.02 5.50 5.73
N GLY A 269 11.36 6.34 4.77
CA GLY A 269 12.20 7.54 4.99
C GLY A 269 11.66 8.51 6.06
N ASN A 270 10.35 8.44 6.39
CA ASN A 270 9.77 9.23 7.47
C ASN A 270 10.35 8.90 8.86
N LEU A 271 10.92 7.71 9.06
CA LEU A 271 11.59 7.34 10.30
C LEU A 271 12.67 8.36 10.68
N SER A 272 13.45 8.83 9.70
CA SER A 272 14.49 9.83 9.92
C SER A 272 13.92 11.18 10.38
N THR A 273 12.71 11.53 9.92
CA THR A 273 12.02 12.76 10.36
C THR A 273 11.54 12.63 11.80
N VAL A 274 10.98 11.47 12.17
CA VAL A 274 10.55 11.18 13.55
C VAL A 274 11.75 11.23 14.50
N GLY A 275 12.85 10.54 14.17
CA GLY A 275 14.05 10.53 14.99
C GLY A 275 14.68 11.91 15.13
N LYS A 276 14.74 12.70 14.04
CA LYS A 276 15.24 14.08 14.07
C LYS A 276 14.40 14.99 14.99
N LEU A 277 13.07 14.90 14.96
CA LEU A 277 12.17 15.71 15.78
C LEU A 277 12.08 15.22 17.22
N ASN A 278 12.29 13.92 17.44
CA ASN A 278 12.31 13.25 18.73
C ASN A 278 11.12 13.61 19.65
N PRO A 279 9.86 13.47 19.17
CA PRO A 279 8.66 13.86 19.94
C PRO A 279 8.42 12.88 21.09
N LYS A 280 8.37 13.39 22.34
CA LYS A 280 8.26 12.57 23.56
C LYS A 280 6.91 11.86 23.73
N ASN A 281 5.93 12.21 22.94
CA ASN A 281 4.55 11.75 22.98
C ASN A 281 4.15 10.88 21.77
N PHE A 282 5.11 10.44 20.98
CA PHE A 282 4.86 9.65 19.76
C PHE A 282 5.18 8.17 19.96
N TYR A 283 4.22 7.31 19.64
CA TYR A 283 4.30 5.87 19.81
C TYR A 283 3.90 5.18 18.52
N HIS A 284 4.80 4.41 17.91
CA HIS A 284 4.60 3.76 16.62
C HIS A 284 4.49 2.26 16.81
N ILE A 285 3.34 1.70 16.46
CA ILE A 285 3.05 0.25 16.52
C ILE A 285 2.92 -0.26 15.10
N LEU A 286 3.72 -1.25 14.74
CA LEU A 286 3.73 -1.88 13.43
C LEU A 286 3.09 -3.27 13.50
N MET A 287 1.97 -3.45 12.80
CA MET A 287 1.32 -4.74 12.60
C MET A 287 1.96 -5.42 11.38
N ASN A 288 2.92 -6.31 11.61
CA ASN A 288 3.70 -6.96 10.55
C ASN A 288 3.18 -8.36 10.25
N ASN A 289 2.45 -8.54 9.16
CA ASN A 289 2.03 -9.85 8.65
C ASN A 289 2.85 -10.34 7.45
N GLN A 290 3.82 -9.57 7.00
CA GLN A 290 4.76 -9.85 5.90
C GLN A 290 4.10 -10.05 4.53
N VAL A 291 2.86 -9.59 4.33
CA VAL A 291 2.14 -9.73 3.06
C VAL A 291 1.27 -8.52 2.72
N HIS A 292 1.10 -8.28 1.44
CA HIS A 292 0.12 -7.32 0.90
C HIS A 292 -1.30 -7.94 0.93
N GLU A 293 -1.84 -8.16 2.12
CA GLU A 293 -3.05 -8.94 2.34
C GLU A 293 -4.29 -8.42 1.61
N SER A 294 -4.45 -7.11 1.51
CA SER A 294 -5.63 -6.48 0.90
C SER A 294 -5.70 -6.61 -0.61
N VAL A 295 -4.58 -6.94 -1.28
CA VAL A 295 -4.45 -6.86 -2.73
C VAL A 295 -3.99 -8.17 -3.39
N GLY A 296 -3.75 -9.22 -2.62
CA GLY A 296 -3.41 -10.53 -3.22
C GLY A 296 -2.67 -11.47 -2.30
N GLY A 297 -2.03 -10.94 -1.25
CA GLY A 297 -1.25 -11.74 -0.30
C GLY A 297 0.21 -11.95 -0.72
N GLN A 298 0.69 -11.20 -1.73
CA GLN A 298 2.10 -11.21 -2.11
C GLN A 298 2.98 -10.79 -0.92
N ALA A 299 4.16 -11.35 -0.84
CA ALA A 299 5.10 -11.04 0.23
C ALA A 299 5.55 -9.58 0.18
N THR A 300 5.63 -8.94 1.36
CA THR A 300 6.31 -7.66 1.51
C THR A 300 7.81 -7.87 1.74
N SER A 301 8.61 -6.82 1.54
CA SER A 301 10.05 -6.85 1.87
C SER A 301 10.31 -6.90 3.38
N ALA A 302 9.30 -6.77 4.24
CA ALA A 302 9.45 -6.78 5.69
C ALA A 302 10.16 -8.02 6.23
N ARG A 303 10.01 -9.16 5.55
CA ARG A 303 10.68 -10.41 5.95
C ARG A 303 12.20 -10.39 5.84
N PHE A 304 12.76 -9.45 5.08
CA PHE A 304 14.20 -9.32 4.83
C PHE A 304 14.83 -8.14 5.57
N ILE A 305 14.04 -7.39 6.34
CA ILE A 305 14.48 -6.20 7.06
C ILE A 305 14.45 -6.51 8.55
N ASP A 306 15.54 -6.26 9.24
CA ASP A 306 15.55 -6.13 10.70
C ASP A 306 14.93 -4.77 11.05
N ILE A 307 13.61 -4.76 11.23
CA ILE A 307 12.85 -3.52 11.45
C ILE A 307 13.20 -2.89 12.80
N PRO A 308 13.33 -3.64 13.91
CA PRO A 308 13.78 -3.09 15.19
C PRO A 308 15.11 -2.33 15.10
N ASP A 309 16.14 -2.94 14.51
CA ASP A 309 17.45 -2.30 14.37
C ASP A 309 17.40 -1.09 13.43
N LEU A 310 16.65 -1.19 12.32
CA LEU A 310 16.44 -0.08 11.39
C LEU A 310 15.80 1.13 12.10
N VAL A 311 14.76 0.92 12.88
CA VAL A 311 14.02 1.98 13.60
C VAL A 311 14.90 2.61 14.66
N LYS A 312 15.65 1.80 15.40
CA LYS A 312 16.63 2.26 16.40
C LYS A 312 17.72 3.11 15.76
N ALA A 313 18.25 2.69 14.62
CA ALA A 313 19.27 3.45 13.87
C ALA A 313 18.74 4.82 13.38
N ASN A 314 17.42 4.96 13.22
CA ASN A 314 16.77 6.22 12.85
C ASN A 314 16.43 7.13 14.06
N GLY A 315 16.82 6.77 15.29
CA GLY A 315 16.74 7.66 16.45
C GLY A 315 15.46 7.52 17.27
N TYR A 316 14.76 6.39 17.17
CA TYR A 316 13.73 6.06 18.17
C TYR A 316 14.40 5.66 19.49
N ASN A 317 13.77 6.00 20.62
CA ASN A 317 14.33 5.83 21.96
C ASN A 317 14.28 4.37 22.40
N ASP A 318 13.07 3.83 22.58
CA ASP A 318 12.83 2.43 22.93
C ASP A 318 12.18 1.70 21.78
N VAL A 319 12.71 0.51 21.47
CA VAL A 319 12.22 -0.34 20.39
C VAL A 319 11.93 -1.72 20.95
N PHE A 320 10.72 -2.17 20.75
CA PHE A 320 10.17 -3.43 21.21
C PHE A 320 9.76 -4.32 20.04
N TYR A 321 9.69 -5.64 20.31
CA TYR A 321 9.26 -6.64 19.36
C TYR A 321 8.51 -7.75 20.09
N THR A 322 7.42 -8.25 19.51
CA THR A 322 6.72 -9.42 20.02
C THR A 322 5.96 -10.18 18.93
N ASP A 323 5.73 -11.47 19.17
CA ASP A 323 4.89 -12.35 18.36
C ASP A 323 3.85 -13.13 19.21
N ASN A 324 3.72 -12.77 20.48
CA ASN A 324 2.80 -13.46 21.42
C ASN A 324 2.01 -12.49 22.30
N GLU A 325 0.87 -12.97 22.78
CA GLU A 325 -0.13 -12.20 23.53
C GLU A 325 0.38 -11.69 24.88
N GLN A 326 1.11 -12.51 25.62
CA GLN A 326 1.54 -12.20 26.97
C GLN A 326 2.57 -11.07 26.98
N GLU A 327 3.53 -11.14 26.08
CA GLU A 327 4.53 -10.09 25.90
C GLU A 327 3.91 -8.82 25.34
N LEU A 328 2.94 -8.91 24.42
CA LEU A 328 2.29 -7.74 23.83
C LEU A 328 1.70 -6.84 24.91
N THR A 329 0.97 -7.41 25.88
CA THR A 329 0.38 -6.67 27.00
C THR A 329 1.46 -5.93 27.82
N LEU A 330 2.57 -6.58 28.10
CA LEU A 330 3.68 -5.97 28.86
C LEU A 330 4.35 -4.86 28.07
N GLN A 331 4.65 -5.11 26.79
CA GLN A 331 5.38 -4.17 25.95
C GLN A 331 4.56 -2.92 25.59
N ILE A 332 3.24 -3.03 25.41
CA ILE A 332 2.37 -1.86 25.24
C ILE A 332 2.44 -0.95 26.47
N ASN A 333 2.37 -1.53 27.67
CA ASN A 333 2.48 -0.74 28.89
C ASN A 333 3.85 -0.06 29.03
N GLU A 334 4.93 -0.75 28.68
CA GLU A 334 6.26 -0.14 28.67
C GLU A 334 6.38 0.96 27.60
N LEU A 335 5.91 0.68 26.40
CA LEU A 335 5.95 1.60 25.25
C LEU A 335 5.34 2.97 25.63
N ILE A 336 4.12 2.98 26.20
CA ILE A 336 3.35 4.21 26.43
C ILE A 336 3.73 4.93 27.73
N ASN A 337 4.44 4.28 28.65
CA ASN A 337 4.89 4.87 29.92
C ASN A 337 6.30 5.46 29.86
N ARG A 338 7.02 5.22 28.76
CA ARG A 338 8.33 5.83 28.49
C ARG A 338 8.19 7.02 27.56
N ALA A 339 9.11 7.97 27.64
CA ALA A 339 9.14 9.12 26.74
C ALA A 339 9.54 8.66 25.32
N GLY A 340 8.67 8.96 24.32
CA GLY A 340 8.91 8.63 22.92
C GLY A 340 10.02 9.45 22.24
N PRO A 341 10.23 9.27 20.95
CA PRO A 341 9.49 8.35 20.09
C PRO A 341 9.86 6.90 20.39
N ASN A 342 8.85 6.06 20.61
CA ASN A 342 9.04 4.63 20.86
C ASN A 342 8.37 3.80 19.76
N PHE A 343 8.85 2.59 19.58
CA PHE A 343 8.37 1.69 18.52
C PHE A 343 8.09 0.29 19.06
N LEU A 344 7.05 -0.34 18.54
CA LEU A 344 6.75 -1.75 18.80
C LEU A 344 6.39 -2.45 17.50
N GLU A 345 7.14 -3.47 17.13
CA GLU A 345 6.77 -4.40 16.08
C GLU A 345 5.97 -5.57 16.68
N VAL A 346 4.80 -5.83 16.11
CA VAL A 346 3.96 -6.96 16.45
C VAL A 346 3.87 -7.87 15.23
N LEU A 347 4.49 -9.05 15.30
CA LEU A 347 4.33 -10.06 14.25
C LEU A 347 2.98 -10.74 14.40
N VAL A 348 2.23 -10.76 13.30
CA VAL A 348 0.90 -11.34 13.24
C VAL A 348 0.77 -12.27 12.04
N LYS A 349 -0.11 -13.25 12.10
CA LYS A 349 -0.39 -14.10 10.94
C LYS A 349 -1.24 -13.38 9.90
N PRO A 350 -1.03 -13.66 8.61
CA PRO A 350 -1.93 -13.20 7.56
C PRO A 350 -3.36 -13.73 7.78
N GLY A 351 -4.34 -12.94 7.39
CA GLY A 351 -5.74 -13.28 7.42
C GLY A 351 -6.58 -12.26 8.18
N SER A 352 -7.84 -12.21 7.84
CA SER A 352 -8.89 -11.48 8.53
C SER A 352 -10.18 -12.26 8.41
N ARG A 353 -11.12 -12.05 9.32
CA ARG A 353 -12.43 -12.69 9.22
C ARG A 353 -13.16 -12.28 7.93
N ASN A 354 -13.96 -13.18 7.38
CA ASN A 354 -14.62 -12.98 6.09
C ASN A 354 -15.72 -11.90 6.12
N ASP A 355 -16.32 -11.68 7.28
CA ASP A 355 -17.42 -10.73 7.51
C ASP A 355 -16.92 -9.34 7.96
N LEU A 356 -15.61 -9.08 7.95
CA LEU A 356 -15.05 -7.79 8.31
C LEU A 356 -15.66 -6.66 7.46
N GLY A 357 -16.46 -5.82 8.09
CA GLY A 357 -17.16 -4.70 7.50
C GLY A 357 -16.24 -3.55 7.11
N ARG A 358 -16.82 -2.41 6.84
CA ARG A 358 -16.14 -1.14 6.57
C ARG A 358 -16.68 -0.07 7.51
N PRO A 359 -15.88 0.94 7.87
CA PRO A 359 -16.38 2.09 8.62
C PRO A 359 -17.62 2.68 7.94
N THR A 360 -18.68 2.83 8.71
CA THR A 360 -19.97 3.40 8.24
C THR A 360 -20.01 4.92 8.37
N VAL A 361 -19.06 5.50 9.10
CA VAL A 361 -18.92 6.94 9.29
C VAL A 361 -18.27 7.56 8.06
N ASN A 362 -18.84 8.66 7.56
CA ASN A 362 -18.25 9.41 6.44
C ASN A 362 -16.87 9.97 6.84
N PRO A 363 -15.86 9.96 5.96
CA PRO A 363 -14.52 10.50 6.28
C PRO A 363 -14.50 11.95 6.76
N ALA A 364 -15.38 12.81 6.22
CA ALA A 364 -15.48 14.21 6.67
C ALA A 364 -16.05 14.34 8.09
N ASP A 365 -17.01 13.49 8.46
CA ASP A 365 -17.59 13.46 9.80
C ASP A 365 -16.59 12.88 10.81
N ASN A 366 -15.87 11.80 10.42
CA ASN A 366 -14.76 11.26 11.23
C ASN A 366 -13.71 12.35 11.49
N LYS A 367 -13.28 13.08 10.46
CA LYS A 367 -12.34 14.20 10.61
C LYS A 367 -12.85 15.23 11.62
N SER A 368 -14.11 15.67 11.51
CA SER A 368 -14.65 16.71 12.38
C SER A 368 -14.70 16.26 13.84
N SER A 369 -15.24 15.07 14.09
CA SER A 369 -15.31 14.45 15.42
C SER A 369 -13.94 14.20 16.04
N PHE A 370 -12.97 13.79 15.21
CA PHE A 370 -11.59 13.60 15.62
C PHE A 370 -10.92 14.92 15.99
N MET A 371 -11.12 15.98 15.20
CA MET A 371 -10.60 17.32 15.51
C MET A 371 -11.14 17.86 16.84
N ASP A 372 -12.44 17.67 17.09
CA ASP A 372 -13.05 18.06 18.37
C ASP A 372 -12.35 17.37 19.54
N PHE A 373 -12.12 16.04 19.45
CA PHE A 373 -11.42 15.27 20.48
C PHE A 373 -9.96 15.71 20.67
N VAL A 374 -9.23 15.96 19.58
CA VAL A 374 -7.83 16.41 19.64
C VAL A 374 -7.71 17.81 20.24
N GLN A 375 -8.73 18.66 20.08
CA GLN A 375 -8.75 20.04 20.60
C GLN A 375 -9.27 20.15 22.04
N GLU A 376 -9.89 19.11 22.59
CA GLU A 376 -10.23 19.06 24.02
C GLU A 376 -8.96 19.27 24.87
N LYS A 377 -9.12 20.01 25.99
CA LYS A 377 -8.02 20.34 26.90
C LYS A 377 -7.71 19.20 27.85
#